data_bb5b7022460be474d68e18875e7dcfcc
#
_entry.id   bb5b7022460be474d68e18875e7dcfcc
#
_cell.length_a   1.000
_cell.length_b   1.000
_cell.length_c   1.000
_cell.angle_alpha   90.00
_cell.angle_beta   90.00
_cell.angle_gamma   90.00
#
_symmetry.space_group_name_H-M   'P 1'
#
loop_
_entity.id
_entity.type
_entity.pdbx_description
1 polymer ?
#
loop_
_entity_poly.entity_id
_entity_poly.type
_entity_poly.pdbx_seq_one_letter_code
_entity_poly.pdbx_strand_id
1 'polypeptide(L)'
;MKDFIKGEILAIDKPYRMSSFGALAHVRYLMSKRLGKKVKIGHAGTLDPLATGVLVLCTGKTTKLIDQLQQHTKEYIATMQLGATTDSYDREHTVNHTYPTKHITRELIDSTIPQFIGDVQQVPPTYSAVKVNGDRAYALRRQGDSVELK
;
A
#
# COMPACT_ATOMS: atom_id res chain seq x y z
N MET A 1 14.17 25.87 -11.44
CA MET A 1 14.84 24.76 -10.71
C MET A 1 13.94 24.35 -9.55
N LYS A 2 13.70 23.05 -9.32
CA LYS A 2 12.85 22.57 -8.21
C LYS A 2 13.46 22.90 -6.86
N ASP A 3 12.65 23.42 -5.93
CA ASP A 3 13.09 23.77 -4.57
C ASP A 3 12.48 22.79 -3.55
N PHE A 4 13.16 21.68 -3.32
CA PHE A 4 12.71 20.64 -2.40
C PHE A 4 12.63 21.07 -0.93
N ILE A 5 13.26 22.20 -0.58
CA ILE A 5 13.17 22.74 0.79
C ILE A 5 11.90 23.56 0.96
N LYS A 6 11.56 24.38 -0.04
CA LYS A 6 10.27 25.10 -0.02
C LYS A 6 9.10 24.15 -0.14
N GLY A 7 9.16 23.21 -1.08
CA GLY A 7 8.17 22.17 -1.24
C GLY A 7 7.89 21.83 -2.71
N GLU A 8 7.95 20.55 -3.02
CA GLU A 8 7.65 19.97 -4.33
C GLU A 8 6.83 18.72 -4.17
N ILE A 9 6.02 18.40 -5.18
CA ILE A 9 5.34 17.12 -5.32
C ILE A 9 6.08 16.32 -6.38
N LEU A 10 6.39 15.07 -6.06
CA LEU A 10 7.13 14.15 -6.91
C LEU A 10 6.33 12.86 -7.08
N ALA A 11 6.30 12.33 -8.28
CA ALA A 11 5.85 10.97 -8.55
C ALA A 11 7.09 10.11 -8.81
N ILE A 12 7.22 9.01 -8.08
CA ILE A 12 8.27 8.03 -8.29
C ILE A 12 7.66 6.67 -8.57
N ASP A 13 8.34 5.86 -9.34
CA ASP A 13 7.99 4.44 -9.51
C ASP A 13 8.59 3.65 -8.35
N LYS A 14 7.73 3.15 -7.46
CA LYS A 14 8.17 2.34 -6.32
C LYS A 14 8.57 0.94 -6.79
N PRO A 15 9.81 0.50 -6.57
CA PRO A 15 10.23 -0.81 -7.00
C PRO A 15 9.57 -1.94 -6.19
N TYR A 16 9.51 -3.13 -6.80
CA TYR A 16 9.09 -4.37 -6.17
C TYR A 16 9.95 -4.72 -4.94
N ARG A 17 9.34 -5.28 -3.92
CA ARG A 17 9.97 -5.69 -2.65
C ARG A 17 10.55 -4.53 -1.81
N MET A 18 10.10 -3.32 -2.05
CA MET A 18 10.46 -2.15 -1.25
C MET A 18 9.21 -1.57 -0.60
N SER A 19 9.27 -1.27 0.70
CA SER A 19 8.17 -0.56 1.36
C SER A 19 8.10 0.89 0.88
N SER A 20 6.92 1.50 0.94
CA SER A 20 6.75 2.93 0.62
C SER A 20 7.65 3.83 1.47
N PHE A 21 7.81 3.49 2.76
CA PHE A 21 8.74 4.21 3.64
C PHE A 21 10.20 3.99 3.25
N GLY A 22 10.58 2.80 2.81
CA GLY A 22 11.94 2.51 2.31
C GLY A 22 12.28 3.35 1.08
N ALA A 23 11.36 3.43 0.11
CA ALA A 23 11.51 4.26 -1.08
C ALA A 23 11.64 5.75 -0.71
N LEU A 24 10.76 6.24 0.18
CA LEU A 24 10.83 7.61 0.70
C LEU A 24 12.16 7.89 1.40
N ALA A 25 12.61 6.97 2.26
CA ALA A 25 13.87 7.14 3.01
C ALA A 25 15.08 7.24 2.08
N HIS A 26 15.10 6.43 1.00
CA HIS A 26 16.13 6.50 -0.03
C HIS A 26 16.15 7.85 -0.74
N VAL A 27 14.99 8.32 -1.20
CA VAL A 27 14.86 9.64 -1.86
C VAL A 27 15.28 10.77 -0.92
N ARG A 28 14.83 10.72 0.35
CA ARG A 28 15.22 11.70 1.38
C ARG A 28 16.73 11.75 1.60
N TYR A 29 17.37 10.59 1.65
CA TYR A 29 18.83 10.50 1.80
C TYR A 29 19.55 11.19 0.63
N LEU A 30 19.19 10.85 -0.61
CA LEU A 30 19.79 11.41 -1.81
C LEU A 30 19.63 12.94 -1.87
N MET A 31 18.41 13.43 -1.59
CA MET A 31 18.13 14.86 -1.57
C MET A 31 18.91 15.58 -0.47
N SER A 32 18.91 15.03 0.74
CA SER A 32 19.61 15.65 1.87
C SER A 32 21.10 15.69 1.66
N LYS A 33 21.70 14.64 1.10
CA LYS A 33 23.11 14.59 0.71
C LYS A 33 23.44 15.67 -0.34
N ARG A 34 22.63 15.79 -1.40
CA ARG A 34 22.86 16.77 -2.47
C ARG A 34 22.72 18.21 -2.01
N LEU A 35 21.80 18.48 -1.08
CA LEU A 35 21.50 19.84 -0.60
C LEU A 35 22.29 20.24 0.66
N GLY A 36 23.08 19.31 1.24
CA GLY A 36 23.83 19.54 2.47
C GLY A 36 22.96 19.77 3.70
N LYS A 37 21.65 19.47 3.64
CA LYS A 37 20.70 19.67 4.76
C LYS A 37 19.53 18.71 4.70
N LYS A 38 18.93 18.44 5.86
CA LYS A 38 17.80 17.54 6.00
C LYS A 38 16.56 18.06 5.25
N VAL A 39 15.98 17.23 4.41
CA VAL A 39 14.73 17.51 3.68
C VAL A 39 13.56 16.87 4.44
N LYS A 40 12.53 17.69 4.74
CA LYS A 40 11.24 17.18 5.21
C LYS A 40 10.55 16.52 4.01
N ILE A 41 10.11 15.26 4.16
CA ILE A 41 9.44 14.52 3.09
C ILE A 41 8.40 13.57 3.70
N GLY A 42 7.29 13.37 3.00
CA GLY A 42 6.23 12.40 3.30
C GLY A 42 5.67 11.82 2.02
N HIS A 43 4.90 10.72 2.11
CA HIS A 43 4.22 10.12 0.96
C HIS A 43 2.70 10.25 1.08
N ALA A 44 2.02 10.41 -0.05
CA ALA A 44 0.57 10.51 -0.15
C ALA A 44 -0.03 9.18 -0.61
N GLY A 45 -0.15 8.26 0.32
CA GLY A 45 -0.62 6.89 0.10
C GLY A 45 0.48 5.85 0.32
N THR A 46 0.06 4.65 0.66
CA THR A 46 0.96 3.52 0.88
C THR A 46 0.74 2.48 -0.21
N LEU A 47 1.82 2.01 -0.81
CA LEU A 47 1.87 0.80 -1.59
C LEU A 47 2.52 -0.30 -0.76
N ASP A 48 1.96 -1.49 -0.79
CA ASP A 48 2.52 -2.66 -0.12
C ASP A 48 3.89 -3.03 -0.70
N PRO A 49 4.73 -3.79 0.01
CA PRO A 49 6.07 -4.15 -0.48
C PRO A 49 6.06 -4.84 -1.84
N LEU A 50 5.08 -5.71 -2.11
CA LEU A 50 4.95 -6.43 -3.38
C LEU A 50 4.31 -5.61 -4.50
N ALA A 51 3.65 -4.48 -4.18
CA ALA A 51 3.11 -3.59 -5.19
C ALA A 51 4.21 -2.70 -5.79
N THR A 52 4.09 -2.40 -7.08
CA THR A 52 4.91 -1.43 -7.80
C THR A 52 4.04 -0.27 -8.28
N GLY A 53 4.65 0.78 -8.81
CA GLY A 53 3.94 1.89 -9.45
C GLY A 53 4.07 3.21 -8.72
N VAL A 54 3.17 4.13 -9.02
CA VAL A 54 3.30 5.54 -8.64
C VAL A 54 3.17 5.74 -7.13
N LEU A 55 4.25 6.18 -6.51
CA LEU A 55 4.27 6.69 -5.14
C LEU A 55 4.47 8.20 -5.16
N VAL A 56 3.47 8.94 -4.67
CA VAL A 56 3.53 10.40 -4.60
C VAL A 56 4.25 10.80 -3.33
N LEU A 57 5.32 11.61 -3.48
CA LEU A 57 6.11 12.18 -2.39
C LEU A 57 5.91 13.69 -2.35
N CYS A 58 5.79 14.23 -1.15
CA CYS A 58 5.71 15.65 -0.88
C CYS A 58 6.93 16.09 -0.07
N THR A 59 7.57 17.21 -0.45
CA THR A 59 8.71 17.77 0.29
C THR A 59 8.36 19.12 0.92
N GLY A 60 9.11 19.57 1.93
CA GLY A 60 8.97 20.90 2.52
C GLY A 60 7.53 21.22 2.94
N LYS A 61 7.01 22.37 2.49
CA LYS A 61 5.65 22.82 2.82
C LYS A 61 4.54 22.00 2.18
N THR A 62 4.79 21.33 1.03
CA THR A 62 3.78 20.52 0.35
C THR A 62 3.41 19.24 1.13
N THR A 63 4.18 18.88 2.17
CA THR A 63 3.78 17.80 3.08
C THR A 63 2.43 18.05 3.78
N LYS A 64 1.96 19.29 3.83
CA LYS A 64 0.63 19.65 4.35
C LYS A 64 -0.53 19.27 3.41
N LEU A 65 -0.22 18.97 2.14
CA LEU A 65 -1.20 18.55 1.13
C LEU A 65 -1.40 17.03 1.07
N ILE A 66 -0.67 16.26 1.89
CA ILE A 66 -0.68 14.79 1.84
C ILE A 66 -2.08 14.24 2.02
N ASP A 67 -2.83 14.71 3.02
CA ASP A 67 -4.17 14.21 3.31
C ASP A 67 -5.14 14.49 2.15
N GLN A 68 -5.04 15.66 1.53
CA GLN A 68 -5.82 16.02 0.34
C GLN A 68 -5.45 15.12 -0.86
N LEU A 69 -4.18 14.88 -1.10
CA LEU A 69 -3.71 14.01 -2.19
C LEU A 69 -4.13 12.55 -1.98
N GLN A 70 -4.25 12.10 -0.73
CA GLN A 70 -4.72 10.75 -0.41
C GLN A 70 -6.21 10.53 -0.74
N GLN A 71 -7.00 11.61 -0.84
CA GLN A 71 -8.43 11.52 -1.19
C GLN A 71 -8.68 11.39 -2.70
N HIS A 72 -7.66 11.60 -3.54
CA HIS A 72 -7.81 11.46 -4.99
C HIS A 72 -8.07 10.00 -5.38
N THR A 73 -8.77 9.82 -6.49
CA THR A 73 -9.01 8.50 -7.12
C THR A 73 -7.68 7.79 -7.37
N LYS A 74 -7.69 6.48 -7.14
CA LYS A 74 -6.55 5.60 -7.40
C LYS A 74 -6.97 4.49 -8.34
N GLU A 75 -6.08 4.14 -9.24
CA GLU A 75 -6.25 3.04 -10.17
C GLU A 75 -5.21 1.96 -9.91
N TYR A 76 -5.63 0.70 -9.90
CA TYR A 76 -4.78 -0.44 -9.66
C TYR A 76 -5.01 -1.52 -10.74
N ILE A 77 -3.93 -2.11 -11.20
CA ILE A 77 -3.96 -3.35 -11.99
C ILE A 77 -3.52 -4.47 -11.05
N ALA A 78 -4.42 -5.37 -10.73
CA ALA A 78 -4.17 -6.49 -9.83
C ALA A 78 -4.27 -7.82 -10.59
N THR A 79 -3.32 -8.72 -10.33
CA THR A 79 -3.37 -10.11 -10.77
C THR A 79 -3.75 -10.99 -9.59
N MET A 80 -4.90 -11.64 -9.67
CA MET A 80 -5.41 -12.54 -8.64
C MET A 80 -5.24 -13.99 -9.07
N GLN A 81 -4.63 -14.82 -8.23
CA GLN A 81 -4.59 -16.26 -8.40
C GLN A 81 -5.82 -16.86 -7.72
N LEU A 82 -6.71 -17.47 -8.51
CA LEU A 82 -7.88 -18.16 -7.98
C LEU A 82 -7.51 -19.54 -7.42
N GLY A 83 -8.31 -20.03 -6.47
CA GLY A 83 -8.16 -21.35 -5.88
C GLY A 83 -7.11 -21.48 -4.79
N ALA A 84 -6.62 -20.37 -4.25
CA ALA A 84 -5.70 -20.37 -3.13
C ALA A 84 -5.96 -19.18 -2.20
N THR A 85 -5.70 -19.37 -0.91
CA THR A 85 -5.72 -18.27 0.08
C THR A 85 -4.42 -18.20 0.85
N THR A 86 -4.15 -17.02 1.41
CA THR A 86 -3.05 -16.74 2.33
C THR A 86 -3.57 -15.93 3.52
N ASP A 87 -2.87 -15.92 4.64
CA ASP A 87 -3.29 -15.18 5.85
C ASP A 87 -3.27 -13.65 5.64
N SER A 88 -2.50 -13.15 4.69
CA SER A 88 -2.40 -11.72 4.35
C SER A 88 -3.29 -11.30 3.17
N TYR A 89 -3.98 -12.24 2.52
CA TYR A 89 -4.73 -12.07 1.27
C TYR A 89 -3.86 -11.64 0.07
N ASP A 90 -2.55 -11.71 0.22
CA ASP A 90 -1.57 -11.43 -0.82
C ASP A 90 -0.47 -12.52 -0.87
N ARG A 91 0.60 -12.27 -1.59
CA ARG A 91 1.72 -13.20 -1.76
C ARG A 91 2.90 -12.94 -0.82
N GLU A 92 2.72 -12.15 0.23
CA GLU A 92 3.74 -11.99 1.29
C GLU A 92 3.84 -13.26 2.14
N HIS A 93 2.73 -14.00 2.29
CA HIS A 93 2.68 -15.26 3.02
C HIS A 93 2.48 -16.47 2.10
N THR A 94 2.83 -17.63 2.63
CA THR A 94 2.61 -18.92 1.94
C THR A 94 1.12 -19.25 1.86
N VAL A 95 0.76 -20.02 0.82
CA VAL A 95 -0.60 -20.54 0.66
C VAL A 95 -0.96 -21.43 1.86
N ASN A 96 -2.07 -21.13 2.50
CA ASN A 96 -2.59 -21.90 3.64
C ASN A 96 -3.73 -22.86 3.25
N HIS A 97 -4.53 -22.53 2.23
CA HIS A 97 -5.58 -23.39 1.71
C HIS A 97 -5.63 -23.35 0.18
N THR A 98 -6.06 -24.47 -0.40
CA THR A 98 -6.31 -24.60 -1.84
C THR A 98 -7.73 -25.08 -2.10
N TYR A 99 -8.32 -24.63 -3.20
CA TYR A 99 -9.70 -24.90 -3.61
C TYR A 99 -9.77 -25.34 -5.06
N PRO A 100 -10.74 -26.20 -5.44
CA PRO A 100 -10.97 -26.54 -6.82
C PRO A 100 -11.32 -25.30 -7.67
N THR A 101 -10.75 -25.21 -8.88
CA THR A 101 -10.99 -24.08 -9.78
C THR A 101 -11.66 -24.48 -11.10
N LYS A 102 -11.89 -25.78 -11.33
CA LYS A 102 -12.45 -26.30 -12.60
C LYS A 102 -13.83 -25.74 -12.97
N HIS A 103 -14.59 -25.30 -11.96
CA HIS A 103 -15.94 -24.73 -12.14
C HIS A 103 -15.89 -23.21 -12.43
N ILE A 104 -14.73 -22.58 -12.34
CA ILE A 104 -14.59 -21.13 -12.55
C ILE A 104 -14.49 -20.85 -14.04
N THR A 105 -15.53 -20.27 -14.59
CA THR A 105 -15.59 -19.80 -15.98
C THR A 105 -15.51 -18.29 -16.06
N ARG A 106 -15.31 -17.77 -17.26
CA ARG A 106 -15.31 -16.34 -17.51
C ARG A 106 -16.67 -15.72 -17.16
N GLU A 107 -17.75 -16.38 -17.48
CA GLU A 107 -19.12 -15.95 -17.21
C GLU A 107 -19.37 -15.86 -15.70
N LEU A 108 -18.86 -16.82 -14.93
CA LEU A 108 -18.95 -16.79 -13.46
C LEU A 108 -18.18 -15.60 -12.88
N ILE A 109 -16.99 -15.32 -13.39
CA ILE A 109 -16.21 -14.16 -12.98
C ILE A 109 -16.97 -12.86 -13.29
N ASP A 110 -17.43 -12.71 -14.53
CA ASP A 110 -18.13 -11.51 -14.98
C ASP A 110 -19.45 -11.26 -14.23
N SER A 111 -20.16 -12.32 -13.82
CA SER A 111 -21.35 -12.22 -12.98
C SER A 111 -21.06 -11.93 -11.51
N THR A 112 -19.83 -12.19 -11.06
CA THR A 112 -19.40 -11.95 -9.67
C THR A 112 -18.88 -10.53 -9.45
N ILE A 113 -18.19 -9.95 -10.44
CA ILE A 113 -17.57 -8.61 -10.35
C ILE A 113 -18.52 -7.51 -9.89
N PRO A 114 -19.81 -7.45 -10.32
CA PRO A 114 -20.75 -6.42 -9.88
C PRO A 114 -20.93 -6.33 -8.36
N GLN A 115 -20.68 -7.40 -7.61
CA GLN A 115 -20.79 -7.41 -6.16
C GLN A 115 -19.69 -6.58 -5.48
N PHE A 116 -18.64 -6.22 -6.21
CA PHE A 116 -17.48 -5.44 -5.74
C PHE A 116 -17.47 -4.01 -6.30
N ILE A 117 -18.58 -3.55 -6.87
CA ILE A 117 -18.72 -2.20 -7.43
C ILE A 117 -19.54 -1.35 -6.46
N GLY A 118 -19.09 -0.10 -6.24
CA GLY A 118 -19.74 0.84 -5.32
C GLY A 118 -19.20 0.72 -3.89
N ASP A 119 -20.02 1.04 -2.91
CA ASP A 119 -19.67 1.00 -1.50
C ASP A 119 -19.69 -0.43 -0.97
N VAL A 120 -18.53 -1.02 -0.79
CA VAL A 120 -18.36 -2.40 -0.31
C VAL A 120 -17.78 -2.38 1.11
N GLN A 121 -18.46 -3.06 2.04
CA GLN A 121 -17.95 -3.27 3.39
C GLN A 121 -16.85 -4.35 3.37
N GLN A 122 -15.69 -4.03 3.93
CA GLN A 122 -14.56 -4.95 4.01
C GLN A 122 -14.05 -5.03 5.45
N VAL A 123 -13.89 -6.25 5.95
CA VAL A 123 -13.08 -6.49 7.16
C VAL A 123 -11.62 -6.54 6.73
N PRO A 124 -10.76 -5.63 7.22
CA PRO A 124 -9.35 -5.63 6.85
C PRO A 124 -8.65 -6.93 7.26
N PRO A 125 -7.63 -7.40 6.52
CA PRO A 125 -6.82 -8.53 6.95
C PRO A 125 -6.05 -8.18 8.24
N THR A 126 -5.77 -9.19 9.06
CA THR A 126 -5.01 -9.01 10.32
C THR A 126 -3.57 -8.53 10.09
N TYR A 127 -3.04 -8.70 8.89
CA TYR A 127 -1.74 -8.17 8.44
C TYR A 127 -1.84 -6.77 7.81
N SER A 128 -2.91 -6.01 8.09
CA SER A 128 -3.09 -4.65 7.58
C SER A 128 -2.38 -3.58 8.40
N ALA A 129 -2.31 -2.37 7.84
CA ALA A 129 -1.77 -1.19 8.53
C ALA A 129 -2.77 -0.52 9.49
N VAL A 130 -3.95 -1.11 9.71
CA VAL A 130 -4.96 -0.64 10.67
C VAL A 130 -4.35 -0.60 12.06
N LYS A 131 -4.67 0.44 12.81
CA LYS A 131 -4.21 0.57 14.21
C LYS A 131 -5.20 -0.08 15.16
N VAL A 132 -4.69 -0.92 16.06
CA VAL A 132 -5.41 -1.52 17.17
C VAL A 132 -4.70 -1.11 18.45
N ASN A 133 -5.38 -0.41 19.34
CA ASN A 133 -4.82 0.11 20.60
C ASN A 133 -3.54 0.95 20.46
N GLY A 134 -3.38 1.64 19.32
CA GLY A 134 -2.22 2.49 19.01
C GLY A 134 -1.15 1.82 18.16
N ASP A 135 -1.07 0.49 18.15
CA ASP A 135 -0.13 -0.30 17.35
C ASP A 135 -0.74 -0.76 16.03
N ARG A 136 0.10 -0.98 15.03
CA ARG A 136 -0.38 -1.49 13.74
C ARG A 136 -0.65 -3.00 13.81
N ALA A 137 -1.78 -3.44 13.27
CA ALA A 137 -2.22 -4.83 13.31
C ALA A 137 -1.13 -5.80 12.78
N TYR A 138 -0.45 -5.45 11.67
CA TYR A 138 0.63 -6.28 11.14
C TYR A 138 1.82 -6.41 12.11
N ALA A 139 2.10 -5.39 12.94
CA ALA A 139 3.21 -5.44 13.91
C ALA A 139 2.86 -6.36 15.07
N LEU A 140 1.64 -6.30 15.59
CA LEU A 140 1.12 -7.20 16.63
C LEU A 140 1.14 -8.65 16.14
N ARG A 141 0.65 -8.92 14.92
CA ARG A 141 0.66 -10.28 14.35
C ARG A 141 2.07 -10.85 14.19
N ARG A 142 3.06 -10.03 13.82
CA ARG A 142 4.48 -10.49 13.76
C ARG A 142 5.06 -10.84 15.12
N GLN A 143 4.51 -10.29 16.20
CA GLN A 143 4.90 -10.62 17.59
C GLN A 143 4.16 -11.85 18.12
N GLY A 144 3.21 -12.40 17.35
CA GLY A 144 2.42 -13.58 17.73
C GLY A 144 1.10 -13.27 18.42
N ASP A 145 0.75 -11.97 18.58
CA ASP A 145 -0.49 -11.58 19.22
C ASP A 145 -1.70 -11.86 18.32
N SER A 146 -2.81 -12.31 18.93
CA SER A 146 -4.08 -12.41 18.23
C SER A 146 -4.68 -11.02 18.03
N VAL A 147 -5.03 -10.67 16.81
CA VAL A 147 -5.65 -9.39 16.47
C VAL A 147 -7.03 -9.67 15.88
N GLU A 148 -8.10 -9.23 16.56
CA GLU A 148 -9.44 -9.18 15.99
C GLU A 148 -9.69 -7.80 15.39
N LEU A 149 -10.06 -7.79 14.11
CA LEU A 149 -10.53 -6.58 13.41
C LEU A 149 -12.03 -6.74 13.16
N LYS A 150 -12.80 -5.72 13.49
CA LYS A 150 -14.25 -5.65 13.27
C LYS A 150 -14.57 -4.73 12.12
#